data_ff08b36c1d50998243fd110aff0e2263
#
_entry.id   ff08b36c1d50998243fd110aff0e2263
#
_cell.length_a   1.000
_cell.length_b   1.000
_cell.length_c   1.000
_cell.angle_alpha   90.00
_cell.angle_beta   90.00
_cell.angle_gamma   90.00
#
_symmetry.space_group_name_H-M   'P 1'
#
loop_
_entity.id
_entity.type
_entity.pdbx_description
1 polymer ?
#
loop_
_entity_poly.entity_id
_entity_poly.type
_entity_poly.pdbx_seq_one_letter_code
_entity_poly.pdbx_strand_id
1 'polypeptide(L)'
;MSTQYPVLGSPLQVNGITLKNRMITTSMSPGAGYVTKDNRPTQRLANYLEERAEGQTALIIQTICPWKRNDIDPDHIHELPSCYDESCIPDLQRYMIEPVHKHGGLICAQPYYVHDWKPDAETPEGPYGPSDIAILKFMGGFRAMTLEQIEAFKQQYFNAARVCKEAGFDAIEVMAGVGGILSRFMALATNNRTDEYGGSLENRVKLTLEVIRG
;
A
#
# COMPACT_ATOMS: atom_id res chain seq x y z
N MET A 1 -20.19 22.24 10.45
CA MET A 1 -20.73 20.89 10.09
C MET A 1 -22.17 20.79 10.57
N SER A 2 -22.98 20.05 9.84
CA SER A 2 -24.42 19.92 10.12
C SER A 2 -24.67 19.31 11.51
N THR A 3 -25.54 19.95 12.29
CA THR A 3 -26.06 19.43 13.56
C THR A 3 -26.88 18.15 13.40
N GLN A 4 -27.19 17.77 12.14
CA GLN A 4 -28.01 16.61 11.80
C GLN A 4 -27.28 15.26 12.08
N TYR A 5 -25.94 15.22 12.00
CA TYR A 5 -25.15 14.01 12.24
C TYR A 5 -23.99 14.28 13.23
N PRO A 6 -24.31 14.48 14.51
CA PRO A 6 -23.33 14.95 15.50
C PRO A 6 -22.19 13.94 15.75
N VAL A 7 -22.46 12.64 15.67
CA VAL A 7 -21.43 11.61 15.83
C VAL A 7 -20.48 11.59 14.64
N LEU A 8 -21.02 11.62 13.42
CA LEU A 8 -20.20 11.61 12.19
C LEU A 8 -19.30 12.85 12.09
N GLY A 9 -19.81 14.00 12.52
CA GLY A 9 -19.11 15.28 12.53
C GLY A 9 -18.14 15.46 13.71
N SER A 10 -18.12 14.56 14.70
CA SER A 10 -17.26 14.70 15.87
C SER A 10 -15.83 14.27 15.57
N PRO A 11 -14.81 14.91 16.18
CA PRO A 11 -13.43 14.47 16.07
C PRO A 11 -13.24 13.04 16.60
N LEU A 12 -12.20 12.37 16.08
CA LEU A 12 -11.78 11.03 16.53
C LEU A 12 -10.26 11.01 16.74
N GLN A 13 -9.84 10.63 17.94
CA GLN A 13 -8.44 10.40 18.25
C GLN A 13 -8.04 8.97 17.82
N VAL A 14 -6.99 8.84 16.99
CA VAL A 14 -6.45 7.58 16.53
C VAL A 14 -4.93 7.61 16.68
N ASN A 15 -4.40 6.83 17.62
CA ASN A 15 -2.96 6.64 17.83
C ASN A 15 -2.08 7.90 17.62
N GLY A 16 -2.41 8.98 18.29
CA GLY A 16 -1.62 10.23 18.24
C GLY A 16 -2.01 11.23 17.16
N ILE A 17 -2.86 10.87 16.22
CA ILE A 17 -3.45 11.80 15.25
C ILE A 17 -4.91 12.09 15.59
N THR A 18 -5.38 13.29 15.24
CA THR A 18 -6.78 13.69 15.45
C THR A 18 -7.46 13.87 14.10
N LEU A 19 -8.42 13.02 13.80
CA LEU A 19 -9.30 13.19 12.65
C LEU A 19 -10.33 14.28 12.96
N LYS A 20 -10.49 15.25 12.06
CA LYS A 20 -11.45 16.37 12.25
C LYS A 20 -12.93 15.94 12.27
N ASN A 21 -13.23 14.76 11.77
CA ASN A 21 -14.52 14.07 11.78
C ASN A 21 -14.31 12.56 11.55
N ARG A 22 -15.39 11.80 11.39
CA ARG A 22 -15.32 10.32 11.21
C ARG A 22 -15.51 9.88 9.76
N MET A 23 -15.27 10.76 8.79
CA MET A 23 -15.33 10.43 7.38
C MET A 23 -13.95 10.06 6.86
N ILE A 24 -13.84 8.84 6.33
CA ILE A 24 -12.59 8.30 5.77
C ILE A 24 -12.88 7.86 4.33
N THR A 25 -12.04 8.28 3.39
CA THR A 25 -12.04 7.71 2.05
C THR A 25 -11.14 6.48 2.04
N THR A 26 -11.72 5.32 1.75
CA THR A 26 -10.97 4.07 1.62
C THR A 26 -10.06 4.12 0.40
N SER A 27 -9.02 3.27 0.42
CA SER A 27 -8.06 3.22 -0.67
C SER A 27 -8.69 2.80 -1.99
N MET A 28 -8.45 3.61 -3.00
CA MET A 28 -8.84 3.35 -4.40
C MET A 28 -7.72 3.77 -5.34
N SER A 29 -7.42 2.93 -6.32
CA SER A 29 -6.66 3.37 -7.48
C SER A 29 -7.59 4.15 -8.41
N PRO A 30 -7.29 5.42 -8.71
CA PRO A 30 -8.13 6.19 -9.62
C PRO A 30 -7.94 5.79 -11.09
N GLY A 31 -7.04 4.85 -11.39
CA GLY A 31 -6.82 4.28 -12.72
C GLY A 31 -5.77 5.00 -13.56
N ALA A 32 -5.77 4.73 -14.86
CA ALA A 32 -4.79 5.25 -15.79
C ALA A 32 -4.77 6.79 -15.88
N GLY A 33 -3.57 7.35 -16.03
CA GLY A 33 -3.35 8.78 -16.20
C GLY A 33 -3.23 9.59 -14.91
N TYR A 34 -3.32 8.95 -13.76
CA TYR A 34 -3.09 9.59 -12.46
C TYR A 34 -1.64 9.52 -12.00
N VAL A 35 -0.86 8.68 -12.64
CA VAL A 35 0.60 8.61 -12.51
C VAL A 35 1.27 8.66 -13.89
N THR A 36 2.54 9.03 -13.90
CA THR A 36 3.41 8.97 -15.09
C THR A 36 3.84 7.53 -15.38
N LYS A 37 4.54 7.31 -16.50
CA LYS A 37 5.17 6.01 -16.81
C LYS A 37 6.16 5.55 -15.74
N ASP A 38 6.80 6.50 -15.04
CA ASP A 38 7.74 6.23 -13.94
C ASP A 38 7.02 6.12 -12.58
N ASN A 39 5.70 5.94 -12.58
CA ASN A 39 4.86 5.88 -11.39
C ASN A 39 5.00 7.11 -10.47
N ARG A 40 5.23 8.29 -11.03
CA ARG A 40 5.17 9.54 -10.28
C ARG A 40 3.75 10.09 -10.27
N PRO A 41 3.26 10.61 -9.15
CA PRO A 41 1.94 11.23 -9.10
C PRO A 41 1.87 12.45 -10.03
N THR A 42 0.69 12.70 -10.59
CA THR A 42 0.44 13.81 -11.52
C THR A 42 -0.46 14.86 -10.90
N GLN A 43 -0.58 16.02 -11.57
CA GLN A 43 -1.56 17.05 -11.18
C GLN A 43 -3.00 16.51 -11.14
N ARG A 44 -3.30 15.51 -11.99
CA ARG A 44 -4.63 14.87 -11.98
C ARG A 44 -4.87 14.11 -10.67
N LEU A 45 -3.86 13.44 -10.12
CA LEU A 45 -3.97 12.81 -8.80
C LEU A 45 -4.12 13.87 -7.70
N ALA A 46 -3.34 14.95 -7.77
CA ALA A 46 -3.45 16.04 -6.81
C ALA A 46 -4.87 16.60 -6.75
N ASN A 47 -5.45 16.91 -7.91
CA ASN A 47 -6.83 17.43 -7.99
C ASN A 47 -7.85 16.43 -7.42
N TYR A 48 -7.67 15.13 -7.72
CA TYR A 48 -8.53 14.07 -7.20
C TYR A 48 -8.50 13.97 -5.68
N LEU A 49 -7.32 14.12 -5.07
CA LEU A 49 -7.15 14.09 -3.61
C LEU A 49 -7.67 15.40 -2.98
N GLU A 50 -7.36 16.53 -3.61
CA GLU A 50 -7.79 17.86 -3.14
C GLU A 50 -9.31 17.99 -3.07
N GLU A 51 -10.06 17.55 -4.10
CA GLU A 51 -11.52 17.57 -4.10
C GLU A 51 -12.13 16.79 -2.92
N ARG A 52 -11.51 15.68 -2.52
CA ARG A 52 -11.96 14.89 -1.37
C ARG A 52 -11.68 15.58 -0.05
N ALA A 53 -10.52 16.19 0.06
CA ALA A 53 -10.13 16.95 1.25
C ALA A 53 -10.99 18.21 1.40
N GLU A 54 -11.29 18.94 0.29
CA GLU A 54 -12.23 20.07 0.23
C GLU A 54 -13.64 19.63 0.62
N GLY A 55 -14.07 18.43 0.18
CA GLY A 55 -15.32 17.78 0.59
C GLY A 55 -15.36 17.34 2.05
N GLN A 56 -14.40 17.77 2.87
CA GLN A 56 -14.30 17.56 4.32
C GLN A 56 -14.00 16.13 4.76
N THR A 57 -13.47 15.26 3.90
CA THR A 57 -12.91 13.98 4.33
C THR A 57 -11.78 14.22 5.34
N ALA A 58 -11.83 13.53 6.47
CA ALA A 58 -10.82 13.68 7.52
C ALA A 58 -9.54 12.91 7.24
N LEU A 59 -9.66 11.72 6.68
CA LEU A 59 -8.52 10.87 6.31
C LEU A 59 -8.74 10.28 4.92
N ILE A 60 -7.77 10.44 4.04
CA ILE A 60 -7.76 9.82 2.72
C ILE A 60 -6.72 8.70 2.72
N ILE A 61 -7.14 7.47 2.49
CA ILE A 61 -6.23 6.34 2.33
C ILE A 61 -5.92 6.21 0.84
N GLN A 62 -4.64 6.24 0.46
CA GLN A 62 -4.20 6.12 -0.92
C GLN A 62 -3.26 4.93 -1.09
N THR A 63 -3.60 4.03 -2.01
CA THR A 63 -2.70 2.94 -2.40
C THR A 63 -1.43 3.50 -3.04
N ILE A 64 -0.28 2.96 -2.66
CA ILE A 64 1.04 3.39 -3.11
C ILE A 64 1.92 2.17 -3.40
N CYS A 65 2.79 2.28 -4.41
CA CYS A 65 3.69 1.21 -4.83
C CYS A 65 5.04 1.32 -4.11
N PRO A 66 5.42 0.32 -3.28
CA PRO A 66 6.65 0.38 -2.49
C PRO A 66 7.91 -0.08 -3.22
N TRP A 67 7.87 -0.37 -4.52
CA TRP A 67 9.03 -0.74 -5.33
C TRP A 67 9.12 0.06 -6.60
N LYS A 68 10.31 0.09 -7.17
CA LYS A 68 10.54 0.64 -8.50
C LYS A 68 9.98 -0.35 -9.52
N ARG A 69 8.97 0.06 -10.27
CA ARG A 69 8.54 -0.70 -11.44
C ARG A 69 9.56 -0.48 -12.55
N ASN A 70 10.09 -1.57 -13.04
CA ASN A 70 10.91 -1.54 -14.24
C ASN A 70 9.97 -1.46 -15.45
N ASP A 71 10.34 -0.70 -16.49
CA ASP A 71 9.60 -0.49 -17.74
C ASP A 71 9.44 -1.74 -18.63
N ILE A 72 9.25 -2.92 -18.02
CA ILE A 72 9.34 -4.20 -18.73
C ILE A 72 8.04 -4.52 -19.48
N ASP A 73 6.95 -3.86 -19.14
CA ASP A 73 5.66 -4.04 -19.84
C ASP A 73 5.10 -2.68 -20.28
N PRO A 74 5.29 -2.29 -21.56
CA PRO A 74 4.75 -1.05 -22.09
C PRO A 74 3.21 -1.03 -22.12
N ASP A 75 2.56 -2.19 -22.06
CA ASP A 75 1.10 -2.31 -22.04
C ASP A 75 0.55 -2.32 -20.60
N HIS A 76 1.44 -2.32 -19.59
CA HIS A 76 1.02 -2.30 -18.20
C HIS A 76 0.47 -0.93 -17.79
N ILE A 77 -0.75 -0.94 -17.31
CA ILE A 77 -1.41 0.29 -16.82
C ILE A 77 -0.74 0.72 -15.51
N HIS A 78 -0.01 1.85 -15.55
CA HIS A 78 0.55 2.47 -14.36
C HIS A 78 -0.57 3.13 -13.56
N GLU A 79 -0.85 2.62 -12.37
CA GLU A 79 -2.02 3.05 -11.59
C GLU A 79 -1.66 3.61 -10.21
N LEU A 80 -0.48 3.27 -9.68
CA LEU A 80 -0.10 3.60 -8.32
C LEU A 80 1.14 4.49 -8.27
N PRO A 81 1.12 5.58 -7.46
CA PRO A 81 2.30 6.37 -7.20
C PRO A 81 3.34 5.55 -6.43
N SER A 82 4.63 5.78 -6.70
CA SER A 82 5.73 5.03 -6.08
C SER A 82 6.31 5.72 -4.84
N CYS A 83 6.78 4.90 -3.89
CA CYS A 83 7.52 5.32 -2.70
C CYS A 83 8.76 4.44 -2.46
N TYR A 84 9.46 4.04 -3.52
CA TYR A 84 10.54 3.07 -3.43
C TYR A 84 11.87 3.65 -2.88
N ASP A 85 12.09 4.96 -3.03
CA ASP A 85 13.25 5.66 -2.48
C ASP A 85 12.99 7.17 -2.29
N GLU A 86 13.99 7.90 -1.81
CA GLU A 86 13.93 9.33 -1.49
C GLU A 86 13.64 10.21 -2.71
N SER A 87 13.94 9.75 -3.93
CA SER A 87 13.66 10.51 -5.16
C SER A 87 12.16 10.70 -5.39
N CYS A 88 11.33 9.89 -4.73
CA CYS A 88 9.86 10.01 -4.79
C CYS A 88 9.33 11.17 -3.92
N ILE A 89 10.06 11.57 -2.88
CA ILE A 89 9.58 12.50 -1.84
C ILE A 89 9.05 13.83 -2.40
N PRO A 90 9.76 14.55 -3.28
CA PRO A 90 9.28 15.85 -3.78
C PRO A 90 7.92 15.74 -4.50
N ASP A 91 7.73 14.68 -5.29
CA ASP A 91 6.48 14.47 -6.02
C ASP A 91 5.35 14.03 -5.09
N LEU A 92 5.63 13.19 -4.10
CA LEU A 92 4.66 12.81 -3.08
C LEU A 92 4.19 14.03 -2.26
N GLN A 93 5.12 14.89 -1.85
CA GLN A 93 4.80 16.14 -1.15
C GLN A 93 3.89 17.02 -2.00
N ARG A 94 4.33 17.36 -3.20
CA ARG A 94 3.64 18.29 -4.09
C ARG A 94 2.28 17.83 -4.54
N TYR A 95 2.13 16.55 -4.91
CA TYR A 95 0.94 16.04 -5.58
C TYR A 95 0.01 15.21 -4.69
N MET A 96 0.45 14.87 -3.48
CA MET A 96 -0.37 14.05 -2.59
C MET A 96 -0.57 14.69 -1.21
N ILE A 97 0.51 15.18 -0.58
CA ILE A 97 0.45 15.70 0.79
C ILE A 97 -0.14 17.12 0.83
N GLU A 98 0.48 18.05 0.11
CA GLU A 98 0.08 19.47 0.10
C GLU A 98 -1.39 19.68 -0.29
N PRO A 99 -1.94 19.02 -1.35
CA PRO A 99 -3.34 19.17 -1.72
C PRO A 99 -4.32 18.75 -0.63
N VAL A 100 -3.97 17.72 0.16
CA VAL A 100 -4.82 17.22 1.25
C VAL A 100 -4.70 18.10 2.49
N HIS A 101 -3.47 18.42 2.90
CA HIS A 101 -3.20 19.22 4.10
C HIS A 101 -3.74 20.64 3.99
N LYS A 102 -3.74 21.23 2.80
CA LYS A 102 -4.31 22.56 2.51
C LYS A 102 -5.76 22.71 3.02
N HIS A 103 -6.55 21.64 3.04
CA HIS A 103 -7.93 21.61 3.50
C HIS A 103 -8.11 21.00 4.90
N GLY A 104 -7.00 20.80 5.64
CA GLY A 104 -7.00 20.20 6.98
C GLY A 104 -7.45 18.73 6.97
N GLY A 105 -7.32 18.02 5.85
CA GLY A 105 -7.42 16.58 5.76
C GLY A 105 -6.09 15.92 6.14
N LEU A 106 -6.12 14.64 6.48
CA LEU A 106 -4.94 13.79 6.67
C LEU A 106 -4.85 12.77 5.55
N ILE A 107 -3.64 12.27 5.25
CA ILE A 107 -3.41 11.27 4.23
C ILE A 107 -2.65 10.07 4.78
N CYS A 108 -3.16 8.88 4.49
CA CYS A 108 -2.58 7.60 4.87
C CYS A 108 -2.04 6.90 3.63
N ALA A 109 -0.78 6.49 3.65
CA ALA A 109 -0.23 5.63 2.61
C ALA A 109 -0.62 4.16 2.86
N GLN A 110 -1.07 3.46 1.82
CA GLN A 110 -1.31 2.03 1.83
C GLN A 110 -0.34 1.34 0.86
N PRO A 111 0.86 0.94 1.32
CA PRO A 111 1.78 0.14 0.51
C PRO A 111 1.15 -1.19 0.13
N TYR A 112 1.07 -1.49 -1.17
CA TYR A 112 0.36 -2.65 -1.66
C TYR A 112 1.18 -3.46 -2.68
N TYR A 113 1.25 -4.77 -2.44
CA TYR A 113 1.90 -5.76 -3.29
C TYR A 113 0.85 -6.75 -3.83
N VAL A 114 0.57 -6.71 -5.12
CA VAL A 114 -0.44 -7.59 -5.72
C VAL A 114 0.19 -8.77 -6.46
N HIS A 115 0.73 -8.55 -7.65
CA HIS A 115 1.06 -9.65 -8.55
C HIS A 115 2.48 -9.62 -9.10
N ASP A 116 3.16 -8.50 -9.02
CA ASP A 116 4.37 -8.19 -9.76
C ASP A 116 5.58 -7.88 -8.86
N TRP A 117 5.52 -8.29 -7.58
CA TRP A 117 6.69 -8.18 -6.72
C TRP A 117 7.82 -9.08 -7.22
N LYS A 118 8.96 -8.46 -7.48
CA LYS A 118 10.20 -9.14 -7.84
C LYS A 118 11.26 -8.76 -6.81
N PRO A 119 11.98 -9.74 -6.20
CA PRO A 119 13.04 -9.43 -5.26
C PRO A 119 14.25 -8.76 -5.91
N ASP A 120 14.48 -9.05 -7.18
CA ASP A 120 15.58 -8.48 -7.99
C ASP A 120 15.24 -8.52 -9.50
N ALA A 121 16.11 -7.93 -10.34
CA ALA A 121 15.92 -7.87 -11.79
C ALA A 121 16.07 -9.25 -12.49
N GLU A 122 16.70 -10.23 -11.84
CA GLU A 122 16.97 -11.54 -12.40
C GLU A 122 15.89 -12.57 -12.01
N THR A 123 15.05 -12.21 -11.03
CA THR A 123 13.99 -13.11 -10.57
C THR A 123 12.92 -13.29 -11.64
N PRO A 124 12.56 -14.53 -12.00
CA PRO A 124 11.50 -14.78 -12.95
C PRO A 124 10.18 -14.12 -12.54
N GLU A 125 9.44 -13.63 -13.53
CA GLU A 125 8.11 -13.07 -13.30
C GLU A 125 7.18 -14.10 -12.66
N GLY A 126 6.33 -13.62 -11.77
CA GLY A 126 5.29 -14.43 -11.18
C GLY A 126 4.70 -13.77 -9.96
N PRO A 127 3.48 -14.10 -9.60
CA PRO A 127 2.99 -13.75 -8.30
C PRO A 127 3.69 -14.63 -7.26
N TYR A 128 4.38 -13.98 -6.33
CA TYR A 128 4.99 -14.64 -5.19
C TYR A 128 3.99 -14.85 -4.05
N GLY A 129 4.22 -15.89 -3.27
CA GLY A 129 3.39 -16.24 -2.13
C GLY A 129 4.12 -17.15 -1.15
N PRO A 130 3.43 -17.67 -0.14
CA PRO A 130 4.04 -18.57 0.83
C PRO A 130 4.46 -19.90 0.21
N SER A 131 3.76 -20.38 -0.82
CA SER A 131 3.92 -21.73 -1.36
C SER A 131 3.74 -21.78 -2.86
N ASP A 132 4.29 -22.81 -3.51
CA ASP A 132 4.01 -23.11 -4.93
C ASP A 132 2.60 -23.65 -5.07
N ILE A 133 1.70 -22.85 -5.57
CA ILE A 133 0.28 -23.20 -5.72
C ILE A 133 -0.23 -22.82 -7.10
N ALA A 134 -0.74 -23.80 -7.83
CA ALA A 134 -1.37 -23.64 -9.14
C ALA A 134 -2.88 -23.26 -9.07
N ILE A 135 -3.35 -22.69 -7.96
CA ILE A 135 -4.79 -22.55 -7.64
C ILE A 135 -5.53 -21.61 -8.58
N LEU A 136 -4.86 -20.67 -9.19
CA LEU A 136 -5.53 -19.70 -10.05
C LEU A 136 -4.82 -19.67 -11.40
N LYS A 137 -5.21 -20.59 -12.29
CA LYS A 137 -4.63 -20.67 -13.65
C LYS A 137 -4.66 -19.35 -14.42
N PHE A 138 -5.65 -18.50 -14.16
CA PHE A 138 -5.75 -17.17 -14.76
C PHE A 138 -4.78 -16.13 -14.15
N MET A 139 -4.16 -16.43 -12.98
CA MET A 139 -3.16 -15.61 -12.32
C MET A 139 -1.74 -16.21 -12.39
N GLY A 140 -1.54 -17.25 -13.18
CA GLY A 140 -0.22 -17.90 -13.37
C GLY A 140 0.26 -18.78 -12.20
N GLY A 141 -0.54 -18.95 -11.14
CA GLY A 141 -0.13 -19.64 -9.91
C GLY A 141 0.73 -18.75 -9.01
N PHE A 142 1.20 -19.31 -7.87
CA PHE A 142 2.12 -18.63 -6.97
C PHE A 142 3.43 -19.39 -6.89
N ARG A 143 4.55 -18.67 -6.73
CA ARG A 143 5.87 -19.22 -6.42
C ARG A 143 6.17 -19.02 -4.96
N ALA A 144 6.69 -20.07 -4.31
CA ALA A 144 7.10 -20.00 -2.91
C ALA A 144 8.26 -19.02 -2.72
N MET A 145 8.10 -18.08 -1.81
CA MET A 145 9.20 -17.21 -1.39
C MET A 145 10.21 -18.00 -0.54
N THR A 146 11.49 -17.77 -0.78
CA THR A 146 12.56 -18.20 0.13
C THR A 146 12.56 -17.35 1.40
N LEU A 147 13.24 -17.78 2.46
CA LEU A 147 13.38 -16.96 3.68
C LEU A 147 14.12 -15.65 3.41
N GLU A 148 15.11 -15.66 2.51
CA GLU A 148 15.81 -14.46 2.07
C GLU A 148 14.89 -13.48 1.34
N GLN A 149 14.00 -13.97 0.47
CA GLN A 149 13.01 -13.16 -0.22
C GLN A 149 11.96 -12.59 0.75
N ILE A 150 11.57 -13.34 1.78
CA ILE A 150 10.69 -12.84 2.85
C ILE A 150 11.36 -11.69 3.59
N GLU A 151 12.65 -11.81 3.89
CA GLU A 151 13.40 -10.73 4.53
C GLU A 151 13.50 -9.49 3.62
N ALA A 152 13.85 -9.67 2.34
CA ALA A 152 13.88 -8.57 1.37
C ALA A 152 12.52 -7.85 1.24
N PHE A 153 11.43 -8.61 1.25
CA PHE A 153 10.07 -8.06 1.25
C PHE A 153 9.79 -7.19 2.48
N LYS A 154 10.19 -7.61 3.68
CA LYS A 154 10.05 -6.80 4.90
C LYS A 154 10.84 -5.51 4.80
N GLN A 155 12.10 -5.59 4.35
CA GLN A 155 12.96 -4.42 4.20
C GLN A 155 12.38 -3.40 3.20
N GLN A 156 11.73 -3.85 2.14
CA GLN A 156 11.03 -2.94 1.22
C GLN A 156 9.83 -2.25 1.88
N TYR A 157 9.07 -2.93 2.74
CA TYR A 157 8.01 -2.30 3.53
C TYR A 157 8.56 -1.23 4.48
N PHE A 158 9.64 -1.54 5.18
CA PHE A 158 10.28 -0.60 6.12
C PHE A 158 10.81 0.63 5.39
N ASN A 159 11.46 0.43 4.23
CA ASN A 159 11.91 1.54 3.40
C ASN A 159 10.74 2.39 2.89
N ALA A 160 9.67 1.77 2.40
CA ALA A 160 8.48 2.49 1.95
C ALA A 160 7.83 3.31 3.08
N ALA A 161 7.74 2.74 4.28
CA ALA A 161 7.22 3.43 5.45
C ALA A 161 8.08 4.65 5.81
N ARG A 162 9.42 4.51 5.76
CA ARG A 162 10.37 5.60 5.98
C ARG A 162 10.18 6.72 4.94
N VAL A 163 10.15 6.38 3.65
CA VAL A 163 9.94 7.35 2.56
C VAL A 163 8.61 8.07 2.71
N CYS A 164 7.53 7.35 3.01
CA CYS A 164 6.21 7.96 3.25
C CYS A 164 6.23 8.91 4.45
N LYS A 165 6.89 8.52 5.55
CA LYS A 165 7.04 9.38 6.74
C LYS A 165 7.82 10.65 6.42
N GLU A 166 8.94 10.54 5.70
CA GLU A 166 9.76 11.69 5.27
C GLU A 166 9.03 12.58 4.27
N ALA A 167 8.16 12.02 3.43
CA ALA A 167 7.29 12.78 2.54
C ALA A 167 6.18 13.55 3.28
N GLY A 168 5.82 13.13 4.50
CA GLY A 168 4.81 13.80 5.32
C GLY A 168 3.45 13.12 5.34
N PHE A 169 3.36 11.83 5.01
CA PHE A 169 2.13 11.06 5.27
C PHE A 169 1.86 10.97 6.77
N ASP A 170 0.59 11.10 7.15
CA ASP A 170 0.15 11.12 8.55
C ASP A 170 0.02 9.72 9.16
N ALA A 171 -0.16 8.70 8.31
CA ALA A 171 -0.32 7.31 8.72
C ALA A 171 0.11 6.33 7.62
N ILE A 172 0.32 5.07 8.03
CA ILE A 172 0.52 3.92 7.13
C ILE A 172 -0.55 2.89 7.43
N GLU A 173 -1.19 2.36 6.40
CA GLU A 173 -2.10 1.21 6.49
C GLU A 173 -1.44 -0.02 5.87
N VAL A 174 -1.23 -1.06 6.68
CA VAL A 174 -0.67 -2.34 6.20
C VAL A 174 -1.79 -3.17 5.57
N MET A 175 -1.76 -3.32 4.25
CA MET A 175 -2.76 -4.08 3.50
C MET A 175 -2.52 -5.59 3.65
N ALA A 176 -3.24 -6.21 4.58
CA ALA A 176 -3.19 -7.66 4.85
C ALA A 176 -4.41 -8.43 4.30
N GLY A 177 -5.09 -7.87 3.30
CA GLY A 177 -6.30 -8.44 2.69
C GLY A 177 -6.21 -8.61 1.18
N VAL A 178 -7.34 -8.93 0.57
CA VAL A 178 -7.62 -8.93 -0.90
C VAL A 178 -6.57 -9.66 -1.75
N GLY A 179 -6.08 -10.82 -1.29
CA GLY A 179 -5.15 -11.64 -2.08
C GLY A 179 -3.72 -11.11 -2.20
N GLY A 180 -3.34 -10.05 -1.48
CA GLY A 180 -1.97 -9.58 -1.37
C GLY A 180 -1.05 -10.59 -0.66
N ILE A 181 0.27 -10.40 -0.73
CA ILE A 181 1.25 -11.35 -0.19
C ILE A 181 0.98 -11.66 1.29
N LEU A 182 0.73 -10.66 2.13
CA LEU A 182 0.47 -10.87 3.55
C LEU A 182 -0.77 -11.75 3.79
N SER A 183 -1.87 -11.52 3.03
CA SER A 183 -3.07 -12.35 3.16
C SER A 183 -2.85 -13.80 2.70
N ARG A 184 -2.00 -14.01 1.69
CA ARG A 184 -1.63 -15.36 1.23
C ARG A 184 -0.87 -16.14 2.30
N PHE A 185 0.02 -15.48 3.05
CA PHE A 185 0.71 -16.11 4.18
C PHE A 185 -0.25 -16.51 5.30
N MET A 186 -1.26 -15.73 5.58
CA MET A 186 -2.25 -16.02 6.64
C MET A 186 -3.22 -17.16 6.27
N ALA A 187 -3.55 -17.31 4.99
CA ALA A 187 -4.58 -18.25 4.53
C ALA A 187 -4.06 -19.69 4.42
N LEU A 188 -4.75 -20.64 5.05
CA LEU A 188 -4.46 -22.08 4.95
C LEU A 188 -4.51 -22.59 3.50
N ALA A 189 -5.41 -22.04 2.69
CA ALA A 189 -5.57 -22.46 1.29
C ALA A 189 -4.36 -22.12 0.40
N THR A 190 -3.52 -21.17 0.79
CA THR A 190 -2.37 -20.70 0.03
C THR A 190 -1.03 -20.91 0.73
N ASN A 191 -1.04 -21.32 2.00
CA ASN A 191 0.18 -21.51 2.79
C ASN A 191 0.30 -22.94 3.30
N ASN A 192 1.12 -23.75 2.60
CA ASN A 192 1.48 -25.11 2.98
C ASN A 192 2.94 -25.22 3.48
N ARG A 193 3.55 -24.08 3.89
CA ARG A 193 4.92 -24.07 4.43
C ARG A 193 5.01 -24.87 5.72
N THR A 194 6.20 -25.45 5.91
CA THR A 194 6.54 -26.24 7.12
C THR A 194 7.58 -25.53 8.00
N ASP A 195 8.01 -24.33 7.60
CA ASP A 195 8.92 -23.48 8.37
C ASP A 195 8.16 -22.53 9.32
N GLU A 196 8.89 -21.57 9.88
CA GLU A 196 8.38 -20.60 10.84
C GLU A 196 7.29 -19.62 10.31
N TYR A 197 6.99 -19.66 9.01
CA TYR A 197 5.94 -18.86 8.36
C TYR A 197 4.73 -19.70 7.94
N GLY A 198 4.65 -20.98 8.32
CA GLY A 198 3.57 -21.89 7.96
C GLY A 198 3.07 -22.77 9.10
N GLY A 199 2.02 -23.56 8.84
CA GLY A 199 1.42 -24.47 9.82
C GLY A 199 0.47 -23.76 10.79
N SER A 200 0.90 -23.45 12.01
CA SER A 200 0.04 -22.83 13.03
C SER A 200 -0.44 -21.42 12.65
N LEU A 201 -1.49 -20.93 13.32
CA LEU A 201 -1.98 -19.55 13.12
C LEU A 201 -0.87 -18.54 13.43
N GLU A 202 -0.15 -18.75 14.54
CA GLU A 202 0.94 -17.90 15.00
C GLU A 202 2.01 -17.74 13.92
N ASN A 203 2.41 -18.85 13.29
CA ASN A 203 3.39 -18.85 12.21
C ASN A 203 2.85 -18.16 10.94
N ARG A 204 1.60 -18.41 10.57
CA ARG A 204 1.02 -17.81 9.38
C ARG A 204 0.82 -16.30 9.48
N VAL A 205 0.54 -15.76 10.66
CA VAL A 205 0.42 -14.31 10.89
C VAL A 205 1.77 -13.63 11.14
N LYS A 206 2.84 -14.40 11.34
CA LYS A 206 4.16 -13.90 11.72
C LYS A 206 4.67 -12.82 10.79
N LEU A 207 4.66 -13.05 9.47
CA LEU A 207 5.13 -12.05 8.49
C LEU A 207 4.37 -10.72 8.62
N THR A 208 3.04 -10.78 8.76
CA THR A 208 2.23 -9.57 8.93
C THR A 208 2.59 -8.82 10.20
N LEU A 209 2.79 -9.54 11.31
CA LEU A 209 3.18 -8.92 12.59
C LEU A 209 4.60 -8.34 12.54
N GLU A 210 5.53 -8.96 11.84
CA GLU A 210 6.89 -8.45 11.64
C GLU A 210 6.87 -7.16 10.82
N VAL A 211 6.08 -7.09 9.74
CA VAL A 211 5.89 -5.87 8.93
C VAL A 211 5.28 -4.73 9.77
N ILE A 212 4.33 -5.02 10.66
CA ILE A 212 3.69 -3.99 11.51
C ILE A 212 4.66 -3.48 12.60
N ARG A 213 5.58 -4.29 13.07
CA ARG A 213 6.49 -3.96 14.19
C ARG A 213 7.75 -3.22 13.76
N GLY A 214 8.21 -3.41 12.53
CA GLY A 214 9.40 -2.75 11.95
C GLY A 214 9.09 -1.39 11.39
#